data_cb1a0c30ba7ef06873d8bcc3d6c4df55
#
_entry.id   cb1a0c30ba7ef06873d8bcc3d6c4df55
#
_cell.length_a   1.000
_cell.length_b   1.000
_cell.length_c   1.000
_cell.angle_alpha   90.00
_cell.angle_beta   90.00
_cell.angle_gamma   90.00
#
_symmetry.space_group_name_H-M   'P 1'
#
loop_
_entity.id
_entity.type
_entity.pdbx_description
1 polymer ?
#
loop_
_entity_poly.entity_id
_entity_poly.type
_entity_poly.pdbx_seq_one_letter_code
_entity_poly.pdbx_strand_id
1 'polypeptide(L)'
;MKIRTARLLIVALCTSTLGYASSAAQTTAAGKHFLWTVRSDANVLYLAGSVHALGADAYPLPAVFEKAFEASGTLVEELDLGDAASLSAMPMLLAKGLYRDGRTFESAVSKETATMVAQYFKQTGLPMEMIRPMKPWMVMLMLTAFEVQKAGLDASRGLDKYFYDKAVAAKKPVIGLETAEFQIDRFDKIPDAVQEQMLRSTLTELNAQSNELKSMIVAWQRGDTATLENSVRSSFAAYPAAYTSLIAERNRNWIPQLQMCLSTPTPCFVVVGAAHMVGPDGLLALLQQKGYKVEQQ
;
A
#
# COMPACT_ATOMS: atom_id res chain seq x y z
N MET A 1 8.13 -26.85 16.77
CA MET A 1 8.36 -25.39 16.66
C MET A 1 7.37 -24.88 15.64
N LYS A 2 6.28 -24.21 16.07
CA LYS A 2 5.24 -23.71 15.16
C LYS A 2 5.80 -22.51 14.40
N ILE A 3 6.04 -22.66 13.11
CA ILE A 3 6.40 -21.59 12.19
C ILE A 3 5.18 -20.64 12.17
N ARG A 4 5.34 -19.43 12.71
CA ARG A 4 4.36 -18.36 12.58
C ARG A 4 4.52 -17.82 11.15
N THR A 5 3.54 -18.08 10.32
CA THR A 5 3.44 -17.54 8.96
C THR A 5 3.40 -16.01 8.99
N ALA A 6 4.31 -15.39 8.25
CA ALA A 6 4.29 -13.95 8.00
C ALA A 6 3.15 -13.64 7.01
N ARG A 7 2.52 -12.47 7.13
CA ARG A 7 1.30 -12.10 6.42
C ARG A 7 1.59 -11.08 5.31
N LEU A 8 0.91 -11.23 4.19
CA LEU A 8 1.14 -10.48 2.96
C LEU A 8 0.80 -8.99 3.10
N LEU A 9 1.78 -8.11 2.90
CA LEU A 9 1.57 -6.67 2.81
C LEU A 9 1.60 -6.26 1.34
N ILE A 10 0.45 -5.78 0.82
CA ILE A 10 0.31 -5.45 -0.60
C ILE A 10 0.78 -4.03 -0.85
N VAL A 11 1.85 -3.89 -1.61
CA VAL A 11 2.27 -2.64 -2.26
C VAL A 11 2.18 -2.87 -3.76
N ALA A 12 1.17 -2.31 -4.42
CA ALA A 12 0.97 -2.45 -5.86
C ALA A 12 1.34 -1.16 -6.60
N LEU A 13 2.23 -1.27 -7.58
CA LEU A 13 2.51 -0.21 -8.56
C LEU A 13 1.52 -0.33 -9.73
N CYS A 14 0.93 0.80 -10.16
CA CYS A 14 -0.16 0.86 -11.14
C CYS A 14 0.29 0.74 -12.61
N THR A 15 -0.52 0.07 -13.43
CA THR A 15 -0.63 0.31 -14.88
C THR A 15 -2.10 0.35 -15.28
N SER A 16 -2.49 1.32 -16.12
CA SER A 16 -3.87 1.70 -16.44
C SER A 16 -4.40 1.15 -17.75
N THR A 17 -5.69 0.75 -17.82
CA THR A 17 -6.55 0.85 -19.01
C THR A 17 -8.05 0.95 -18.65
N LEU A 18 -8.83 1.66 -19.47
CA LEU A 18 -10.18 2.19 -19.23
C LEU A 18 -11.33 1.21 -19.50
N GLY A 19 -12.42 1.31 -18.72
CA GLY A 19 -13.73 0.73 -19.05
C GLY A 19 -14.80 1.05 -17.99
N TYR A 20 -15.86 1.78 -18.35
CA TYR A 20 -16.96 2.18 -17.46
C TYR A 20 -18.16 1.22 -17.50
N ALA A 21 -18.74 0.90 -16.36
CA ALA A 21 -20.12 0.44 -16.22
C ALA A 21 -20.72 0.88 -14.85
N SER A 22 -21.95 1.38 -14.88
CA SER A 22 -22.70 1.96 -13.76
C SER A 22 -23.54 0.90 -13.03
N SER A 23 -23.62 0.93 -11.70
CA SER A 23 -24.59 0.18 -10.89
C SER A 23 -25.02 0.93 -9.62
N ALA A 24 -26.25 0.64 -9.17
CA ALA A 24 -27.02 1.40 -8.20
C ALA A 24 -26.57 1.26 -6.72
N ALA A 25 -26.83 2.32 -5.95
CA ALA A 25 -26.42 2.49 -4.57
C ALA A 25 -27.16 1.54 -3.60
N GLN A 26 -26.39 0.91 -2.71
CA GLN A 26 -26.88 0.32 -1.45
C GLN A 26 -26.53 1.25 -0.29
N THR A 27 -27.54 1.67 0.45
CA THR A 27 -27.39 2.42 1.70
C THR A 27 -26.88 1.48 2.81
N THR A 28 -25.61 1.67 3.22
CA THR A 28 -25.03 0.94 4.34
C THR A 28 -25.35 1.63 5.67
N ALA A 29 -25.66 0.81 6.69
CA ALA A 29 -25.83 1.23 8.08
C ALA A 29 -24.59 1.99 8.58
N ALA A 30 -24.79 2.89 9.57
CA ALA A 30 -23.74 3.71 10.18
C ALA A 30 -22.65 2.84 10.86
N GLY A 31 -21.69 2.36 10.08
CA GLY A 31 -20.49 1.68 10.54
C GLY A 31 -19.30 2.63 10.49
N LYS A 32 -18.25 2.33 11.24
CA LYS A 32 -16.97 3.02 11.12
C LYS A 32 -16.29 2.66 9.80
N HIS A 33 -15.57 3.62 9.23
CA HIS A 33 -14.82 3.46 7.99
C HIS A 33 -13.33 3.67 8.23
N PHE A 34 -12.48 3.29 7.27
CA PHE A 34 -11.04 3.54 7.31
C PHE A 34 -10.73 5.00 6.93
N LEU A 35 -11.42 5.91 7.63
CA LEU A 35 -11.33 7.35 7.49
C LEU A 35 -11.37 8.00 8.88
N TRP A 36 -10.51 8.97 9.11
CA TRP A 36 -10.45 9.74 10.37
C TRP A 36 -10.47 11.23 10.09
N THR A 37 -11.08 11.97 11.03
CA THR A 37 -10.82 13.39 11.17
C THR A 37 -9.72 13.58 12.21
N VAL A 38 -8.71 14.38 11.87
CA VAL A 38 -7.68 14.86 12.77
C VAL A 38 -7.87 16.35 12.94
N ARG A 39 -8.00 16.84 14.19
CA ARG A 39 -8.30 18.23 14.49
C ARG A 39 -7.18 18.89 15.26
N SER A 40 -6.83 20.11 14.82
CA SER A 40 -6.14 21.12 15.60
C SER A 40 -7.13 22.22 16.01
N ASP A 41 -6.66 23.22 16.77
CA ASP A 41 -7.45 24.41 17.06
C ASP A 41 -7.73 25.26 15.81
N ALA A 42 -6.90 25.14 14.78
CA ALA A 42 -6.95 25.95 13.57
C ALA A 42 -7.68 25.30 12.41
N ASN A 43 -7.57 23.97 12.27
CA ASN A 43 -8.08 23.27 11.07
C ASN A 43 -8.38 21.78 11.32
N VAL A 44 -8.94 21.16 10.30
CA VAL A 44 -9.18 19.71 10.24
C VAL A 44 -8.41 19.09 9.06
N LEU A 45 -7.92 17.88 9.25
CA LEU A 45 -7.34 17.03 8.21
C LEU A 45 -8.18 15.75 8.17
N TYR A 46 -8.54 15.31 6.97
CA TYR A 46 -9.18 14.02 6.76
C TYR A 46 -8.11 13.01 6.35
N LEU A 47 -8.00 11.91 7.08
CA LEU A 47 -6.97 10.88 6.88
C LEU A 47 -7.62 9.57 6.52
N ALA A 48 -7.49 9.17 5.26
CA ALA A 48 -8.05 7.93 4.70
C ALA A 48 -6.94 6.88 4.57
N GLY A 49 -7.20 5.68 5.12
CA GLY A 49 -6.35 4.53 4.89
C GLY A 49 -6.73 3.85 3.57
N SER A 50 -5.82 3.79 2.61
CA SER A 50 -6.06 3.23 1.30
C SER A 50 -5.77 1.74 1.19
N VAL A 51 -6.43 1.12 0.21
CA VAL A 51 -6.05 -0.16 -0.39
C VAL A 51 -5.76 0.11 -1.85
N HIS A 52 -4.53 -0.20 -2.28
CA HIS A 52 -4.03 0.16 -3.61
C HIS A 52 -4.66 -0.63 -4.77
N ALA A 53 -5.44 -1.68 -4.49
CA ALA A 53 -6.19 -2.43 -5.48
C ALA A 53 -7.51 -2.90 -4.88
N LEU A 54 -8.62 -2.58 -5.53
CA LEU A 54 -9.97 -2.91 -5.08
C LEU A 54 -10.76 -3.63 -6.17
N GLY A 55 -11.79 -4.37 -5.76
CA GLY A 55 -12.78 -4.93 -6.65
C GLY A 55 -13.82 -3.88 -7.07
N ALA A 56 -14.60 -4.20 -8.10
CA ALA A 56 -15.72 -3.35 -8.52
C ALA A 56 -16.80 -3.19 -7.43
N ASP A 57 -16.91 -4.19 -6.57
CA ASP A 57 -17.84 -4.27 -5.44
C ASP A 57 -17.51 -3.32 -4.28
N ALA A 58 -16.31 -2.73 -4.27
CA ALA A 58 -15.95 -1.68 -3.31
C ALA A 58 -16.63 -0.33 -3.62
N TYR A 59 -17.22 -0.19 -4.80
CA TYR A 59 -17.83 1.05 -5.28
C TYR A 59 -19.35 0.93 -5.46
N PRO A 60 -20.12 2.01 -5.18
CA PRO A 60 -19.64 3.33 -4.75
C PRO A 60 -19.07 3.31 -3.33
N LEU A 61 -18.09 4.16 -3.06
CA LEU A 61 -17.54 4.34 -1.72
C LEU A 61 -18.63 4.88 -0.76
N PRO A 62 -18.51 4.62 0.55
CA PRO A 62 -19.33 5.28 1.55
C PRO A 62 -19.26 6.80 1.42
N ALA A 63 -20.43 7.47 1.49
CA ALA A 63 -20.56 8.91 1.24
C ALA A 63 -19.65 9.79 2.15
N VAL A 64 -19.19 9.26 3.27
CA VAL A 64 -18.30 9.98 4.19
C VAL A 64 -16.93 10.29 3.54
N PHE A 65 -16.42 9.41 2.70
CA PHE A 65 -15.17 9.65 1.95
C PHE A 65 -15.35 10.81 0.95
N GLU A 66 -16.46 10.79 0.21
CA GLU A 66 -16.77 11.84 -0.77
C GLU A 66 -16.91 13.20 -0.10
N LYS A 67 -17.67 13.27 0.99
CA LYS A 67 -17.85 14.50 1.76
C LYS A 67 -16.54 15.05 2.31
N ALA A 68 -15.65 14.17 2.81
CA ALA A 68 -14.36 14.57 3.32
C ALA A 68 -13.47 15.13 2.20
N PHE A 69 -13.46 14.47 1.04
CA PHE A 69 -12.72 14.94 -0.14
C PHE A 69 -13.27 16.29 -0.67
N GLU A 70 -14.59 16.43 -0.77
CA GLU A 70 -15.25 17.66 -1.22
C GLU A 70 -14.93 18.84 -0.30
N ALA A 71 -14.93 18.62 1.01
CA ALA A 71 -14.60 19.63 2.02
C ALA A 71 -13.12 20.03 2.03
N SER A 72 -12.26 19.30 1.33
CA SER A 72 -10.81 19.52 1.30
C SER A 72 -10.40 20.32 0.07
N GLY A 73 -9.39 21.19 0.22
CA GLY A 73 -8.84 21.97 -0.89
C GLY A 73 -7.64 21.32 -1.58
N THR A 74 -7.00 20.35 -0.92
CA THR A 74 -5.78 19.69 -1.40
C THR A 74 -5.88 18.20 -1.14
N LEU A 75 -5.46 17.39 -2.12
CA LEU A 75 -5.20 15.98 -1.96
C LEU A 75 -3.73 15.78 -1.57
N VAL A 76 -3.49 14.95 -0.54
CA VAL A 76 -2.14 14.55 -0.13
C VAL A 76 -2.07 13.04 -0.21
N GLU A 77 -1.08 12.51 -0.91
CA GLU A 77 -0.87 11.07 -1.11
C GLU A 77 0.56 10.65 -0.76
N GLU A 78 0.82 9.36 -0.66
CA GLU A 78 2.20 8.87 -0.50
C GLU A 78 3.08 9.36 -1.64
N LEU A 79 2.59 9.24 -2.88
CA LEU A 79 3.21 9.73 -4.10
C LEU A 79 2.24 10.64 -4.84
N ASP A 80 2.74 11.65 -5.52
CA ASP A 80 1.98 12.27 -6.60
C ASP A 80 1.92 11.26 -7.76
N LEU A 81 0.74 10.64 -7.97
CA LEU A 81 0.56 9.63 -9.01
C LEU A 81 0.80 10.18 -10.43
N GLY A 82 0.67 11.49 -10.62
CA GLY A 82 1.07 12.17 -11.86
C GLY A 82 2.58 12.08 -12.09
N ASP A 83 3.35 12.30 -11.06
CA ASP A 83 4.82 12.16 -11.06
C ASP A 83 5.27 10.70 -11.11
N ALA A 84 4.64 9.83 -10.32
CA ALA A 84 4.94 8.38 -10.27
C ALA A 84 4.55 7.67 -11.58
N ALA A 85 3.48 8.10 -12.23
CA ALA A 85 3.07 7.63 -13.56
C ALA A 85 3.96 8.21 -14.67
N SER A 86 4.83 9.18 -14.35
CA SER A 86 5.76 9.73 -15.31
C SER A 86 6.75 8.67 -15.80
N LEU A 87 7.31 8.88 -17.00
CA LEU A 87 8.30 7.98 -17.62
C LEU A 87 9.55 7.75 -16.75
N SER A 88 9.71 8.47 -15.64
CA SER A 88 10.86 8.36 -14.73
C SER A 88 10.75 7.22 -13.70
N ALA A 89 9.56 6.87 -13.22
CA ALA A 89 9.38 5.88 -12.18
C ALA A 89 9.68 4.45 -12.66
N MET A 90 9.22 4.06 -13.85
CA MET A 90 9.44 2.72 -14.40
C MET A 90 10.91 2.43 -14.75
N PRO A 91 11.64 3.32 -15.48
CA PRO A 91 13.09 3.17 -15.66
C PRO A 91 13.85 3.05 -14.34
N MET A 92 13.46 3.79 -13.30
CA MET A 92 14.10 3.76 -12.00
C MET A 92 13.84 2.43 -11.27
N LEU A 93 12.60 1.94 -11.30
CA LEU A 93 12.23 0.64 -10.76
C LEU A 93 13.07 -0.49 -11.39
N LEU A 94 13.20 -0.49 -12.72
CA LEU A 94 14.04 -1.44 -13.45
C LEU A 94 15.52 -1.25 -13.15
N ALA A 95 15.99 0.01 -13.01
CA ALA A 95 17.39 0.28 -12.69
C ALA A 95 17.80 -0.26 -11.33
N LYS A 96 16.93 -0.18 -10.33
CA LYS A 96 17.18 -0.64 -8.94
C LYS A 96 16.77 -2.09 -8.71
N GLY A 97 15.73 -2.57 -9.39
CA GLY A 97 15.19 -3.92 -9.22
C GLY A 97 15.92 -5.03 -9.99
N LEU A 98 16.79 -4.65 -10.93
CA LEU A 98 17.54 -5.62 -11.74
C LEU A 98 19.02 -5.64 -11.35
N TYR A 99 19.61 -6.85 -11.33
CA TYR A 99 21.06 -7.02 -11.27
C TYR A 99 21.71 -6.56 -12.58
N ARG A 100 22.79 -5.81 -12.47
CA ARG A 100 23.59 -5.31 -13.62
C ARG A 100 25.04 -5.76 -13.57
N ASP A 101 25.41 -6.53 -12.56
CA ASP A 101 26.75 -7.02 -12.27
C ASP A 101 26.96 -8.49 -12.67
N GLY A 102 26.05 -9.06 -13.45
CA GLY A 102 26.08 -10.45 -13.90
C GLY A 102 25.44 -11.44 -12.92
N ARG A 103 25.00 -11.00 -11.74
CA ARG A 103 24.19 -11.83 -10.84
C ARG A 103 22.85 -12.15 -11.49
N THR A 104 22.28 -13.28 -11.10
CA THR A 104 20.93 -13.70 -11.45
C THR A 104 20.13 -13.93 -10.17
N PHE A 105 18.81 -13.97 -10.31
CA PHE A 105 17.93 -14.30 -9.20
C PHE A 105 18.38 -15.58 -8.49
N GLU A 106 18.65 -16.65 -9.27
CA GLU A 106 19.05 -17.95 -8.74
C GLU A 106 20.39 -17.90 -8.00
N SER A 107 21.31 -17.00 -8.41
CA SER A 107 22.60 -16.82 -7.72
C SER A 107 22.50 -16.00 -6.45
N ALA A 108 21.41 -15.25 -6.27
CA ALA A 108 21.20 -14.33 -5.17
C ALA A 108 20.32 -14.91 -4.03
N VAL A 109 19.71 -16.08 -4.25
CA VAL A 109 18.84 -16.75 -3.27
C VAL A 109 19.33 -18.18 -3.00
N SER A 110 18.85 -18.78 -1.91
CA SER A 110 19.11 -20.20 -1.62
C SER A 110 18.46 -21.12 -2.67
N LYS A 111 19.00 -22.33 -2.82
CA LYS A 111 18.43 -23.34 -3.71
C LYS A 111 16.97 -23.66 -3.34
N GLU A 112 16.63 -23.62 -2.05
CA GLU A 112 15.29 -23.84 -1.56
C GLU A 112 14.33 -22.75 -2.09
N THR A 113 14.70 -21.48 -1.95
CA THR A 113 13.92 -20.34 -2.46
C THR A 113 13.78 -20.38 -3.98
N ALA A 114 14.87 -20.65 -4.70
CA ALA A 114 14.82 -20.80 -6.16
C ALA A 114 13.84 -21.93 -6.57
N THR A 115 13.85 -23.05 -5.86
CA THR A 115 12.94 -24.17 -6.10
C THR A 115 11.48 -23.78 -5.84
N MET A 116 11.19 -23.07 -4.75
CA MET A 116 9.83 -22.59 -4.43
C MET A 116 9.31 -21.66 -5.54
N VAL A 117 10.12 -20.72 -5.99
CA VAL A 117 9.77 -19.79 -7.08
C VAL A 117 9.52 -20.57 -8.37
N ALA A 118 10.45 -21.48 -8.76
CA ALA A 118 10.29 -22.30 -9.97
C ALA A 118 8.99 -23.14 -9.94
N GLN A 119 8.63 -23.66 -8.78
CA GLN A 119 7.40 -24.42 -8.60
C GLN A 119 6.14 -23.55 -8.77
N TYR A 120 6.16 -22.34 -8.21
CA TYR A 120 5.07 -21.36 -8.40
C TYR A 120 4.93 -20.95 -9.88
N PHE A 121 6.05 -20.65 -10.54
CA PHE A 121 6.06 -20.28 -11.97
C PHE A 121 5.54 -21.41 -12.87
N LYS A 122 5.92 -22.66 -12.58
CA LYS A 122 5.40 -23.83 -13.27
C LYS A 122 3.88 -23.97 -13.11
N GLN A 123 3.36 -23.73 -11.91
CA GLN A 123 1.91 -23.81 -11.62
C GLN A 123 1.10 -22.70 -12.31
N THR A 124 1.68 -21.52 -12.43
CA THR A 124 1.04 -20.33 -13.02
C THR A 124 1.30 -20.16 -14.51
N GLY A 125 2.18 -20.96 -15.11
CA GLY A 125 2.57 -20.86 -16.51
C GLY A 125 3.48 -19.67 -16.83
N LEU A 126 4.04 -19.02 -15.82
CA LEU A 126 4.97 -17.91 -16.00
C LEU A 126 6.37 -18.40 -16.38
N PRO A 127 7.08 -17.74 -17.33
CA PRO A 127 8.44 -18.14 -17.71
C PRO A 127 9.48 -17.68 -16.70
N MET A 128 10.33 -18.59 -16.21
CA MET A 128 11.40 -18.29 -15.24
C MET A 128 12.43 -17.26 -15.75
N GLU A 129 12.66 -17.23 -17.05
CA GLU A 129 13.59 -16.28 -17.68
C GLU A 129 13.22 -14.82 -17.40
N MET A 130 11.95 -14.55 -17.16
CA MET A 130 11.46 -13.20 -16.84
C MET A 130 12.10 -12.63 -15.57
N ILE A 131 12.28 -13.46 -14.54
CA ILE A 131 12.83 -13.03 -13.26
C ILE A 131 14.34 -13.17 -13.13
N ARG A 132 15.00 -13.79 -14.10
CA ARG A 132 16.42 -14.05 -14.02
C ARG A 132 17.29 -12.84 -13.66
N PRO A 133 17.06 -11.64 -14.20
CA PRO A 133 17.82 -10.45 -13.81
C PRO A 133 17.30 -9.77 -12.55
N MET A 134 16.17 -10.21 -11.96
CA MET A 134 15.47 -9.50 -10.89
C MET A 134 16.07 -9.77 -9.52
N LYS A 135 16.09 -8.74 -8.66
CA LYS A 135 16.36 -8.88 -7.23
C LYS A 135 15.16 -9.53 -6.51
N PRO A 136 15.37 -10.20 -5.36
CA PRO A 136 14.29 -10.90 -4.66
C PRO A 136 13.08 -10.00 -4.32
N TRP A 137 13.31 -8.73 -3.91
CA TRP A 137 12.23 -7.80 -3.64
C TRP A 137 11.38 -7.47 -4.89
N MET A 138 12.01 -7.39 -6.06
CA MET A 138 11.31 -7.13 -7.32
C MET A 138 10.45 -8.33 -7.73
N VAL A 139 10.98 -9.55 -7.55
CA VAL A 139 10.20 -10.79 -7.75
C VAL A 139 9.01 -10.83 -6.79
N MET A 140 9.21 -10.51 -5.51
CA MET A 140 8.13 -10.45 -4.52
C MET A 140 7.01 -9.49 -4.93
N LEU A 141 7.34 -8.26 -5.35
CA LEU A 141 6.34 -7.29 -5.81
C LEU A 141 5.60 -7.78 -7.05
N MET A 142 6.30 -8.36 -8.01
CA MET A 142 5.69 -8.92 -9.22
C MET A 142 4.71 -10.05 -8.88
N LEU A 143 5.09 -11.00 -8.02
CA LEU A 143 4.21 -12.09 -7.60
C LEU A 143 2.98 -11.57 -6.86
N THR A 144 3.17 -10.58 -5.99
CA THR A 144 2.06 -9.94 -5.26
C THR A 144 1.09 -9.27 -6.23
N ALA A 145 1.59 -8.50 -7.19
CA ALA A 145 0.74 -7.86 -8.21
C ALA A 145 -0.04 -8.87 -9.05
N PHE A 146 0.60 -9.99 -9.43
CA PHE A 146 -0.05 -11.07 -10.18
C PHE A 146 -1.18 -11.71 -9.37
N GLU A 147 -0.97 -12.02 -8.08
CA GLU A 147 -2.02 -12.62 -7.24
C GLU A 147 -3.16 -11.64 -6.90
N VAL A 148 -2.86 -10.37 -6.75
CA VAL A 148 -3.88 -9.31 -6.60
C VAL A 148 -4.79 -9.28 -7.82
N GLN A 149 -4.21 -9.30 -9.02
CA GLN A 149 -4.97 -9.33 -10.28
C GLN A 149 -5.79 -10.64 -10.42
N LYS A 150 -5.20 -11.79 -10.10
CA LYS A 150 -5.86 -13.09 -10.11
C LYS A 150 -7.03 -13.18 -9.12
N ALA A 151 -6.94 -12.45 -7.99
CA ALA A 151 -8.03 -12.31 -7.04
C ALA A 151 -9.17 -11.40 -7.53
N GLY A 152 -9.09 -10.85 -8.75
CA GLY A 152 -10.09 -9.94 -9.32
C GLY A 152 -9.99 -8.51 -8.82
N LEU A 153 -8.88 -8.16 -8.17
CA LEU A 153 -8.61 -6.80 -7.72
C LEU A 153 -7.83 -6.05 -8.81
N ASP A 154 -8.08 -4.75 -8.89
CA ASP A 154 -7.53 -3.89 -9.92
C ASP A 154 -6.90 -2.65 -9.28
N ALA A 155 -5.63 -2.40 -9.57
CA ALA A 155 -4.91 -1.22 -9.08
C ALA A 155 -5.49 0.09 -9.64
N SER A 156 -6.10 0.07 -10.82
CA SER A 156 -6.82 1.24 -11.36
C SER A 156 -8.04 1.63 -10.52
N ARG A 157 -8.47 0.76 -9.60
CA ARG A 157 -9.55 0.96 -8.65
C ARG A 157 -9.06 1.16 -7.22
N GLY A 158 -7.75 1.29 -7.00
CA GLY A 158 -7.20 1.66 -5.70
C GLY A 158 -7.80 2.97 -5.19
N LEU A 159 -7.94 3.10 -3.86
CA LEU A 159 -8.54 4.29 -3.25
C LEU A 159 -7.73 5.56 -3.56
N ASP A 160 -6.40 5.45 -3.54
CA ASP A 160 -5.45 6.47 -3.93
C ASP A 160 -5.70 6.92 -5.39
N LYS A 161 -5.69 5.99 -6.34
CA LYS A 161 -5.95 6.31 -7.75
C LYS A 161 -7.33 6.95 -7.96
N TYR A 162 -8.33 6.46 -7.27
CA TYR A 162 -9.68 7.02 -7.34
C TYR A 162 -9.72 8.50 -6.93
N PHE A 163 -9.12 8.85 -5.80
CA PHE A 163 -9.10 10.24 -5.34
C PHE A 163 -8.12 11.11 -6.11
N TYR A 164 -7.01 10.54 -6.60
CA TYR A 164 -6.14 11.22 -7.54
C TYR A 164 -6.90 11.69 -8.78
N ASP A 165 -7.63 10.80 -9.45
CA ASP A 165 -8.40 11.14 -10.65
C ASP A 165 -9.46 12.21 -10.36
N LYS A 166 -10.12 12.13 -9.22
CA LYS A 166 -11.08 13.16 -8.77
C LYS A 166 -10.40 14.49 -8.49
N ALA A 167 -9.22 14.50 -7.90
CA ALA A 167 -8.47 15.73 -7.64
C ALA A 167 -8.06 16.42 -8.95
N VAL A 168 -7.54 15.65 -9.92
CA VAL A 168 -7.21 16.15 -11.25
C VAL A 168 -8.44 16.73 -11.95
N ALA A 169 -9.57 16.00 -11.94
CA ALA A 169 -10.82 16.46 -12.55
C ALA A 169 -11.36 17.73 -11.86
N ALA A 170 -11.23 17.84 -10.53
CA ALA A 170 -11.64 19.01 -9.76
C ALA A 170 -10.58 20.13 -9.73
N LYS A 171 -9.43 19.94 -10.39
CA LYS A 171 -8.28 20.86 -10.36
C LYS A 171 -7.80 21.19 -8.96
N LYS A 172 -7.90 20.22 -8.03
CA LYS A 172 -7.32 20.35 -6.70
C LYS A 172 -5.82 20.07 -6.78
N PRO A 173 -4.98 20.81 -6.05
CA PRO A 173 -3.57 20.48 -5.90
C PRO A 173 -3.40 19.06 -5.35
N VAL A 174 -2.41 18.33 -5.89
CA VAL A 174 -1.96 17.04 -5.37
C VAL A 174 -0.55 17.23 -4.81
N ILE A 175 -0.27 16.65 -3.65
CA ILE A 175 1.02 16.70 -2.96
C ILE A 175 1.42 15.29 -2.60
N GLY A 176 2.59 14.84 -3.08
CA GLY A 176 3.24 13.60 -2.64
C GLY A 176 3.99 13.82 -1.31
N LEU A 177 3.79 12.94 -0.34
CA LEU A 177 4.54 12.94 0.91
C LEU A 177 5.99 12.48 0.74
N GLU A 178 6.25 11.74 -0.33
CA GLU A 178 7.57 11.23 -0.71
C GLU A 178 7.69 11.10 -2.23
N THR A 179 8.87 10.75 -2.71
CA THR A 179 9.15 10.51 -4.14
C THR A 179 9.14 9.01 -4.46
N ALA A 180 8.88 8.66 -5.73
CA ALA A 180 8.99 7.28 -6.20
C ALA A 180 10.38 6.70 -5.96
N GLU A 181 11.45 7.49 -6.11
CA GLU A 181 12.80 7.08 -5.81
C GLU A 181 12.99 6.68 -4.36
N PHE A 182 12.47 7.50 -3.44
CA PHE A 182 12.54 7.22 -2.02
C PHE A 182 11.82 5.90 -1.68
N GLN A 183 10.63 5.66 -2.26
CA GLN A 183 9.87 4.42 -2.04
C GLN A 183 10.60 3.18 -2.56
N ILE A 184 11.12 3.25 -3.79
CA ILE A 184 11.88 2.15 -4.40
C ILE A 184 13.13 1.84 -3.56
N ASP A 185 13.82 2.88 -3.07
CA ASP A 185 14.98 2.74 -2.20
C ASP A 185 14.68 2.00 -0.89
N ARG A 186 13.46 2.13 -0.37
CA ARG A 186 13.07 1.39 0.85
C ARG A 186 13.11 -0.11 0.66
N PHE A 187 12.74 -0.59 -0.53
CA PHE A 187 12.84 -2.02 -0.87
C PHE A 187 14.28 -2.41 -1.21
N ASP A 188 14.95 -1.62 -2.02
CA ASP A 188 16.30 -1.95 -2.51
C ASP A 188 17.36 -1.97 -1.40
N LYS A 189 17.18 -1.17 -0.35
CA LYS A 189 18.09 -1.12 0.81
C LYS A 189 17.81 -2.16 1.89
N ILE A 190 16.75 -2.96 1.76
CA ILE A 190 16.53 -4.13 2.65
C ILE A 190 17.69 -5.13 2.39
N PRO A 191 18.34 -5.67 3.43
CA PRO A 191 19.41 -6.65 3.25
C PRO A 191 18.94 -7.87 2.43
N ASP A 192 19.77 -8.37 1.51
CA ASP A 192 19.41 -9.46 0.57
C ASP A 192 18.83 -10.68 1.28
N ALA A 193 19.39 -11.08 2.42
CA ALA A 193 18.88 -12.20 3.22
C ALA A 193 17.45 -11.96 3.75
N VAL A 194 17.12 -10.71 4.06
CA VAL A 194 15.77 -10.33 4.52
C VAL A 194 14.80 -10.28 3.34
N GLN A 195 15.25 -9.77 2.18
CA GLN A 195 14.46 -9.80 0.94
C GLN A 195 14.08 -11.23 0.56
N GLU A 196 15.04 -12.17 0.64
CA GLU A 196 14.80 -13.59 0.38
C GLU A 196 13.80 -14.18 1.37
N GLN A 197 13.94 -13.90 2.65
CA GLN A 197 13.02 -14.38 3.67
C GLN A 197 11.59 -13.84 3.44
N MET A 198 11.44 -12.57 3.09
CA MET A 198 10.14 -11.95 2.75
C MET A 198 9.52 -12.64 1.53
N LEU A 199 10.32 -12.88 0.47
CA LEU A 199 9.86 -13.59 -0.72
C LEU A 199 9.39 -15.01 -0.39
N ARG A 200 10.12 -15.76 0.46
CA ARG A 200 9.72 -17.11 0.90
C ARG A 200 8.40 -17.09 1.68
N SER A 201 8.21 -16.11 2.56
CA SER A 201 6.96 -15.96 3.29
C SER A 201 5.79 -15.68 2.33
N THR A 202 5.99 -14.76 1.39
CA THR A 202 5.00 -14.48 0.35
C THR A 202 4.61 -15.74 -0.41
N LEU A 203 5.57 -16.52 -0.90
CA LEU A 203 5.31 -17.79 -1.61
C LEU A 203 4.57 -18.81 -0.74
N THR A 204 4.90 -18.89 0.55
CA THR A 204 4.24 -19.81 1.48
C THR A 204 2.77 -19.44 1.65
N GLU A 205 2.46 -18.16 1.76
CA GLU A 205 1.09 -17.64 1.88
C GLU A 205 0.29 -17.84 0.59
N LEU A 206 0.89 -17.57 -0.56
CA LEU A 206 0.27 -17.79 -1.87
C LEU A 206 -0.07 -19.28 -2.07
N ASN A 207 0.83 -20.18 -1.73
CA ASN A 207 0.61 -21.63 -1.82
C ASN A 207 -0.46 -22.14 -0.83
N ALA A 208 -0.62 -21.48 0.31
CA ALA A 208 -1.64 -21.85 1.30
C ALA A 208 -3.07 -21.45 0.88
N GLN A 209 -3.25 -20.83 -0.30
CA GLN A 209 -4.53 -20.29 -0.78
C GLN A 209 -5.23 -19.46 0.31
N SER A 210 -4.48 -18.65 1.02
CA SER A 210 -4.98 -17.91 2.16
C SER A 210 -6.07 -16.92 1.73
N ASN A 211 -7.19 -16.90 2.46
CA ASN A 211 -8.23 -15.88 2.30
C ASN A 211 -7.84 -14.55 2.95
N GLU A 212 -6.56 -14.36 3.24
CA GLU A 212 -6.08 -13.25 4.06
C GLU A 212 -6.28 -11.91 3.37
N LEU A 213 -5.96 -11.82 2.08
CA LEU A 213 -6.21 -10.62 1.29
C LEU A 213 -7.69 -10.20 1.33
N LYS A 214 -8.60 -11.16 1.16
CA LYS A 214 -10.04 -10.91 1.26
C LYS A 214 -10.43 -10.47 2.67
N SER A 215 -9.86 -11.11 3.70
CA SER A 215 -10.10 -10.75 5.09
C SER A 215 -9.64 -9.34 5.42
N MET A 216 -8.48 -8.92 4.90
CA MET A 216 -7.97 -7.56 5.05
C MET A 216 -8.86 -6.52 4.37
N ILE A 217 -9.35 -6.80 3.16
CA ILE A 217 -10.30 -5.93 2.44
C ILE A 217 -11.61 -5.80 3.23
N VAL A 218 -12.15 -6.90 3.75
CA VAL A 218 -13.36 -6.88 4.58
C VAL A 218 -13.13 -6.09 5.86
N ALA A 219 -11.99 -6.24 6.52
CA ALA A 219 -11.63 -5.46 7.70
C ALA A 219 -11.54 -3.96 7.38
N TRP A 220 -10.91 -3.61 6.25
CA TRP A 220 -10.84 -2.24 5.76
C TRP A 220 -12.25 -1.66 5.48
N GLN A 221 -13.09 -2.38 4.75
CA GLN A 221 -14.48 -1.95 4.47
C GLN A 221 -15.30 -1.70 5.74
N ARG A 222 -15.02 -2.44 6.81
CA ARG A 222 -15.71 -2.33 8.11
C ARG A 222 -15.06 -1.35 9.08
N GLY A 223 -13.97 -0.70 8.70
CA GLY A 223 -13.22 0.17 9.60
C GLY A 223 -12.56 -0.58 10.77
N ASP A 224 -12.34 -1.89 10.65
CA ASP A 224 -11.75 -2.74 11.70
C ASP A 224 -10.23 -2.57 11.77
N THR A 225 -9.83 -1.58 12.57
CA THR A 225 -8.41 -1.28 12.81
C THR A 225 -7.67 -2.39 13.54
N ALA A 226 -8.34 -3.11 14.44
CA ALA A 226 -7.70 -4.15 15.26
C ALA A 226 -7.28 -5.34 14.39
N THR A 227 -8.15 -5.79 13.48
CA THR A 227 -7.82 -6.85 12.53
C THR A 227 -6.67 -6.43 11.62
N LEU A 228 -6.69 -5.19 11.10
CA LEU A 228 -5.62 -4.70 10.24
C LEU A 228 -4.29 -4.55 10.98
N GLU A 229 -4.29 -4.02 12.20
CA GLU A 229 -3.09 -3.92 13.04
C GLU A 229 -2.48 -5.31 13.32
N ASN A 230 -3.32 -6.28 13.67
CA ASN A 230 -2.86 -7.64 13.88
C ASN A 230 -2.26 -8.25 12.61
N SER A 231 -2.83 -7.96 11.44
CA SER A 231 -2.29 -8.39 10.15
C SER A 231 -0.92 -7.77 9.89
N VAL A 232 -0.79 -6.45 9.98
CA VAL A 232 0.48 -5.72 9.81
C VAL A 232 1.54 -6.24 10.78
N ARG A 233 1.23 -6.31 12.06
CA ARG A 233 2.14 -6.82 13.09
C ARG A 233 2.63 -8.23 12.81
N SER A 234 1.75 -9.11 12.35
CA SER A 234 2.09 -10.49 12.03
C SER A 234 2.97 -10.58 10.79
N SER A 235 2.70 -9.77 9.75
CA SER A 235 3.48 -9.73 8.51
C SER A 235 4.93 -9.33 8.76
N PHE A 236 5.17 -8.41 9.68
CA PHE A 236 6.50 -7.91 9.97
C PHE A 236 7.16 -8.53 11.22
N ALA A 237 6.50 -9.46 11.91
CA ALA A 237 7.02 -10.03 13.16
C ALA A 237 8.42 -10.66 13.02
N ALA A 238 8.72 -11.24 11.86
CA ALA A 238 10.02 -11.83 11.56
C ALA A 238 11.01 -10.81 10.91
N TYR A 239 10.54 -9.61 10.54
CA TYR A 239 11.29 -8.66 9.72
C TYR A 239 11.25 -7.24 10.30
N PRO A 240 11.73 -7.01 11.53
CA PRO A 240 11.63 -5.69 12.19
C PRO A 240 12.34 -4.58 11.41
N ALA A 241 13.45 -4.89 10.72
CA ALA A 241 14.15 -3.92 9.87
C ALA A 241 13.29 -3.50 8.66
N ALA A 242 12.55 -4.43 8.05
CA ALA A 242 11.63 -4.12 6.96
C ALA A 242 10.44 -3.27 7.46
N TYR A 243 9.87 -3.58 8.64
CA TYR A 243 8.85 -2.74 9.28
C TYR A 243 9.36 -1.32 9.50
N THR A 244 10.56 -1.18 10.04
CA THR A 244 11.18 0.13 10.28
C THR A 244 11.30 0.91 8.97
N SER A 245 11.84 0.29 7.91
CA SER A 245 12.07 0.94 6.62
C SER A 245 10.77 1.25 5.87
N LEU A 246 9.83 0.30 5.82
CA LEU A 246 8.64 0.40 4.98
C LEU A 246 7.47 1.13 5.66
N ILE A 247 7.44 1.19 6.99
CA ILE A 247 6.33 1.78 7.75
C ILE A 247 6.80 2.87 8.69
N ALA A 248 7.58 2.53 9.73
CA ALA A 248 7.80 3.42 10.86
C ALA A 248 8.58 4.70 10.50
N GLU A 249 9.66 4.60 9.71
CA GLU A 249 10.45 5.75 9.26
C GLU A 249 9.63 6.64 8.32
N ARG A 250 8.88 6.06 7.40
CA ARG A 250 8.04 6.80 6.48
C ARG A 250 6.98 7.60 7.24
N ASN A 251 6.29 6.97 8.17
CA ASN A 251 5.30 7.64 9.01
C ASN A 251 5.89 8.83 9.75
N ARG A 252 7.07 8.67 10.37
CA ARG A 252 7.74 9.77 11.06
C ARG A 252 8.12 10.93 10.13
N ASN A 253 8.57 10.60 8.91
CA ASN A 253 8.91 11.60 7.89
C ASN A 253 7.70 12.38 7.39
N TRP A 254 6.51 11.78 7.39
CA TRP A 254 5.28 12.43 6.93
C TRP A 254 4.65 13.35 7.98
N ILE A 255 4.88 13.12 9.29
CA ILE A 255 4.28 13.91 10.35
C ILE A 255 4.45 15.42 10.17
N PRO A 256 5.63 15.99 9.84
CA PRO A 256 5.77 17.43 9.63
C PRO A 256 4.85 17.98 8.52
N GLN A 257 4.67 17.24 7.43
CA GLN A 257 3.80 17.63 6.32
C GLN A 257 2.33 17.57 6.71
N LEU A 258 1.92 16.54 7.48
CA LEU A 258 0.56 16.46 8.01
C LEU A 258 0.28 17.58 9.02
N GLN A 259 1.26 17.99 9.81
CA GLN A 259 1.15 19.15 10.71
C GLN A 259 1.00 20.48 9.93
N MET A 260 1.66 20.61 8.76
CA MET A 260 1.45 21.77 7.89
C MET A 260 -0.01 21.82 7.39
N CYS A 261 -0.60 20.70 6.99
CA CYS A 261 -2.02 20.63 6.63
C CYS A 261 -2.95 21.08 7.77
N LEU A 262 -2.61 20.77 9.02
CA LEU A 262 -3.36 21.18 10.19
C LEU A 262 -3.17 22.66 10.57
N SER A 263 -2.21 23.34 9.96
CA SER A 263 -1.90 24.76 10.18
C SER A 263 -2.42 25.66 9.07
N THR A 264 -2.85 25.11 7.93
CA THR A 264 -3.40 25.88 6.80
C THR A 264 -4.90 26.12 7.00
N PRO A 265 -5.48 27.20 6.43
CA PRO A 265 -6.91 27.48 6.59
C PRO A 265 -7.81 26.52 5.82
N THR A 266 -7.28 25.80 4.83
CA THR A 266 -8.05 24.88 3.99
C THR A 266 -7.72 23.43 4.37
N PRO A 267 -8.73 22.57 4.63
CA PRO A 267 -8.51 21.17 4.96
C PRO A 267 -7.75 20.40 3.87
N CYS A 268 -6.92 19.45 4.28
CA CYS A 268 -6.35 18.44 3.39
C CYS A 268 -7.15 17.14 3.47
N PHE A 269 -7.26 16.45 2.33
CA PHE A 269 -7.65 15.05 2.27
C PHE A 269 -6.40 14.22 2.03
N VAL A 270 -6.03 13.42 3.01
CA VAL A 270 -4.79 12.62 2.99
C VAL A 270 -5.17 11.17 2.73
N VAL A 271 -4.55 10.56 1.72
CA VAL A 271 -4.76 9.15 1.35
C VAL A 271 -3.42 8.43 1.39
N VAL A 272 -3.27 7.51 2.33
CA VAL A 272 -2.06 6.69 2.48
C VAL A 272 -2.45 5.25 2.78
N GLY A 273 -1.59 4.29 2.48
CA GLY A 273 -1.88 2.87 2.68
C GLY A 273 -2.37 2.57 4.10
N ALA A 274 -3.42 1.78 4.22
CA ALA A 274 -4.08 1.47 5.49
C ALA A 274 -3.12 0.89 6.55
N ALA A 275 -2.04 0.24 6.13
CA ALA A 275 -0.99 -0.25 7.01
C ALA A 275 -0.24 0.86 7.76
N HIS A 276 -0.17 2.06 7.19
CA HIS A 276 0.44 3.23 7.81
C HIS A 276 -0.40 3.85 8.93
N MET A 277 -1.68 3.48 9.02
CA MET A 277 -2.61 4.05 9.99
C MET A 277 -2.45 3.47 11.38
N VAL A 278 -2.20 2.16 11.48
CA VAL A 278 -2.38 1.35 12.69
C VAL A 278 -1.08 1.01 13.40
N GLY A 279 -1.20 0.63 14.68
CA GLY A 279 -0.07 0.24 15.51
C GLY A 279 0.64 1.42 16.20
N PRO A 280 1.67 1.16 17.02
CA PRO A 280 2.33 2.17 17.85
C PRO A 280 3.12 3.22 17.03
N ASP A 281 3.64 2.84 15.87
CA ASP A 281 4.29 3.74 14.90
C ASP A 281 3.32 4.19 13.80
N GLY A 282 2.02 3.88 13.91
CA GLY A 282 1.00 4.29 12.96
C GLY A 282 0.68 5.79 13.06
N LEU A 283 0.23 6.38 11.96
CA LEU A 283 -0.07 7.81 11.89
C LEU A 283 -1.11 8.23 12.92
N LEU A 284 -2.11 7.37 13.22
CA LEU A 284 -3.12 7.66 14.23
C LEU A 284 -2.48 7.86 15.60
N ALA A 285 -1.61 6.94 16.02
CA ALA A 285 -0.91 7.02 17.30
C ALA A 285 0.06 8.19 17.33
N LEU A 286 0.83 8.42 16.27
CA LEU A 286 1.79 9.52 16.18
C LEU A 286 1.11 10.89 16.25
N LEU A 287 -0.04 11.07 15.59
CA LEU A 287 -0.79 12.32 15.66
C LEU A 287 -1.43 12.54 17.04
N GLN A 288 -1.96 11.48 17.66
CA GLN A 288 -2.45 11.54 19.05
C GLN A 288 -1.34 11.92 20.04
N GLN A 289 -0.14 11.35 19.90
CA GLN A 289 1.03 11.71 20.71
C GLN A 289 1.46 13.18 20.56
N LYS A 290 1.14 13.81 19.40
CA LYS A 290 1.33 15.24 19.17
C LYS A 290 0.21 16.11 19.74
N GLY A 291 -0.78 15.52 20.39
CA GLY A 291 -1.89 16.23 21.03
C GLY A 291 -3.10 16.48 20.13
N TYR A 292 -3.12 15.96 18.89
CA TYR A 292 -4.26 16.11 17.99
C TYR A 292 -5.41 15.19 18.39
N LYS A 293 -6.64 15.67 18.23
CA LYS A 293 -7.84 14.85 18.40
C LYS A 293 -8.08 14.05 17.12
N VAL A 294 -8.09 12.72 17.25
CA VAL A 294 -8.23 11.78 16.12
C VAL A 294 -9.51 10.99 16.31
N GLU A 295 -10.45 11.10 15.39
CA GLU A 295 -11.79 10.47 15.46
C GLU A 295 -12.08 9.69 14.19
N GLN A 296 -12.39 8.40 14.33
CA GLN A 296 -12.79 7.54 13.21
C GLN A 296 -14.22 7.85 12.79
N GLN A 297 -14.45 7.93 11.47
CA GLN A 297 -15.72 8.25 10.84
C GLN A 297 -16.51 7.00 10.44
#